data_3eca9b946a7a36eb51864131c96f696a
#
_entry.id   3eca9b946a7a36eb51864131c96f696a
#
_cell.length_a   1.000
_cell.length_b   1.000
_cell.length_c   1.000
_cell.angle_alpha   90.00
_cell.angle_beta   90.00
_cell.angle_gamma   90.00
#
_symmetry.space_group_name_H-M   'P 1'
#
loop_
_entity.id
_entity.type
_entity.pdbx_description
1 polymer ?
#
loop_
_entity_poly.entity_id
_entity_poly.type
_entity_poly.pdbx_seq_one_letter_code
_entity_poly.pdbx_strand_id
1 'polypeptide(L)'
;LKSASPVLDLFSGCGTFSLPLAQMAEIHAIEGEADMLAALDKAWRKTQGLKKISQEKRDLFRRPLLPDELNKFEAAVIDPPRAGAEAQVTMLAKSTIKTLAYVSCNPVSFARDAKILTDAGYSLEAVTPVDQFRWSYHVELVGAFHKAAA
;
A
#
# COMPACT_ATOMS: atom_id res chain seq x y z
N LEU A 1 8.24 -8.54 24.54
CA LEU A 1 7.77 -7.52 23.59
C LEU A 1 7.70 -8.16 22.21
N LYS A 2 6.49 -8.45 21.70
CA LYS A 2 6.33 -8.80 20.29
C LYS A 2 6.80 -7.59 19.48
N SER A 3 7.81 -7.77 18.62
CA SER A 3 8.15 -6.82 17.58
C SER A 3 6.86 -6.51 16.82
N ALA A 4 6.51 -5.24 16.66
CA ALA A 4 5.36 -4.87 15.84
C ALA A 4 5.58 -5.44 14.43
N SER A 5 4.54 -6.02 13.83
CA SER A 5 4.62 -6.52 12.46
C SER A 5 5.02 -5.39 11.51
N PRO A 6 5.88 -5.65 10.52
CA PRO A 6 6.21 -4.63 9.53
C PRO A 6 4.97 -4.20 8.77
N VAL A 7 4.97 -2.96 8.28
CA VAL A 7 3.94 -2.43 7.39
C VAL A 7 4.33 -2.76 5.94
N LEU A 8 3.38 -3.23 5.18
CA LEU A 8 3.55 -3.54 3.76
C LEU A 8 3.30 -2.27 2.93
N ASP A 9 4.19 -1.96 2.00
CA ASP A 9 4.03 -0.87 1.03
C ASP A 9 4.00 -1.44 -0.39
N LEU A 10 2.80 -1.49 -0.96
CA LEU A 10 2.51 -2.07 -2.27
C LEU A 10 2.51 -0.97 -3.35
N PHE A 11 3.25 -1.19 -4.43
CA PHE A 11 3.55 -0.19 -5.44
C PHE A 11 4.33 0.98 -4.83
N SER A 12 5.41 0.67 -4.10
CA SER A 12 6.11 1.63 -3.25
C SER A 12 6.81 2.76 -4.01
N GLY A 13 7.03 2.59 -5.31
CA GLY A 13 7.81 3.55 -6.08
C GLY A 13 9.18 3.81 -5.46
N CYS A 14 9.59 5.05 -5.44
CA CYS A 14 10.84 5.48 -4.80
C CYS A 14 10.72 5.70 -3.26
N GLY A 15 9.60 5.28 -2.65
CA GLY A 15 9.44 5.31 -1.20
C GLY A 15 8.64 6.49 -0.65
N THR A 16 7.71 7.03 -1.42
CA THR A 16 6.85 8.14 -1.00
C THR A 16 6.18 7.89 0.35
N PHE A 17 5.73 6.66 0.59
CA PHE A 17 5.14 6.24 1.87
C PHE A 17 6.12 5.45 2.73
N SER A 18 6.99 4.62 2.14
CA SER A 18 7.98 3.83 2.87
C SER A 18 8.88 4.67 3.77
N LEU A 19 9.41 5.79 3.27
CA LEU A 19 10.34 6.62 4.03
C LEU A 19 9.70 7.29 5.26
N PRO A 20 8.57 8.01 5.16
CA PRO A 20 7.92 8.58 6.33
C PRO A 20 7.40 7.51 7.30
N LEU A 21 6.86 6.39 6.83
CA LEU A 21 6.39 5.30 7.70
C LEU A 21 7.54 4.61 8.43
N ALA A 22 8.74 4.56 7.85
CA ALA A 22 9.92 3.98 8.47
C ALA A 22 10.39 4.73 9.74
N GLN A 23 9.89 5.92 10.01
CA GLN A 23 10.11 6.60 11.28
C GLN A 23 9.41 5.86 12.43
N MET A 24 8.30 5.17 12.15
CA MET A 24 7.45 4.55 13.18
C MET A 24 7.47 3.02 13.15
N ALA A 25 7.61 2.40 11.98
CA ALA A 25 7.52 0.95 11.78
C ALA A 25 8.61 0.43 10.84
N GLU A 26 8.92 -0.86 10.91
CA GLU A 26 9.63 -1.54 9.84
C GLU A 26 8.75 -1.65 8.60
N ILE A 27 9.32 -1.55 7.42
CA ILE A 27 8.60 -1.54 6.14
C ILE A 27 9.05 -2.71 5.28
N HIS A 28 8.10 -3.31 4.57
CA HIS A 28 8.38 -4.20 3.45
C HIS A 28 7.82 -3.57 2.17
N ALA A 29 8.71 -3.04 1.33
CA ALA A 29 8.36 -2.31 0.13
C ALA A 29 8.40 -3.23 -1.09
N ILE A 30 7.34 -3.21 -1.91
CA ILE A 30 7.24 -4.00 -3.14
C ILE A 30 6.99 -3.08 -4.32
N GLU A 31 7.84 -3.22 -5.33
CA GLU A 31 7.80 -2.40 -6.54
C GLU A 31 8.28 -3.21 -7.76
N GLY A 32 7.67 -2.97 -8.92
CA GLY A 32 8.04 -3.63 -10.16
C GLY A 32 9.29 -3.06 -10.83
N GLU A 33 9.55 -1.77 -10.61
CA GLU A 33 10.63 -1.04 -11.27
C GLU A 33 11.91 -1.02 -10.43
N ALA A 34 12.99 -1.64 -10.96
CA ALA A 34 14.26 -1.75 -10.25
C ALA A 34 14.88 -0.39 -9.89
N ASP A 35 14.75 0.60 -10.79
CA ASP A 35 15.31 1.93 -10.59
C ASP A 35 14.62 2.67 -9.43
N MET A 36 13.33 2.46 -9.26
CA MET A 36 12.57 3.01 -8.13
C MET A 36 13.04 2.40 -6.81
N LEU A 37 13.23 1.08 -6.74
CA LEU A 37 13.78 0.42 -5.55
C LEU A 37 15.21 0.87 -5.25
N ALA A 38 16.04 1.06 -6.26
CA ALA A 38 17.39 1.59 -6.08
C ALA A 38 17.38 3.02 -5.50
N ALA A 39 16.42 3.86 -5.95
CA ALA A 39 16.23 5.20 -5.41
C ALA A 39 15.78 5.15 -3.94
N LEU A 40 14.84 4.26 -3.60
CA LEU A 40 14.38 4.03 -2.23
C LEU A 40 15.55 3.59 -1.33
N ASP A 41 16.34 2.60 -1.74
CA ASP A 41 17.50 2.10 -0.97
C ASP A 41 18.51 3.22 -0.71
N LYS A 42 18.82 4.01 -1.72
CA LYS A 42 19.72 5.15 -1.61
C LYS A 42 19.22 6.21 -0.62
N ALA A 43 17.94 6.55 -0.69
CA ALA A 43 17.30 7.51 0.20
C ALA A 43 17.29 7.01 1.65
N TRP A 44 16.89 5.75 1.86
CA TRP A 44 16.87 5.12 3.18
C TRP A 44 18.27 5.11 3.84
N ARG A 45 19.31 4.69 3.11
CA ARG A 45 20.69 4.65 3.64
C ARG A 45 21.25 6.02 4.00
N LYS A 46 20.76 7.08 3.35
CA LYS A 46 21.20 8.46 3.61
C LYS A 46 20.41 9.14 4.73
N THR A 47 19.28 8.57 5.14
CA THR A 47 18.41 9.17 6.15
C THR A 47 18.62 8.48 7.50
N GLN A 48 18.99 9.27 8.51
CA GLN A 48 19.18 8.75 9.86
C GLN A 48 17.82 8.59 10.58
N GLY A 49 17.77 7.67 11.55
CA GLY A 49 16.60 7.48 12.42
C GLY A 49 15.47 6.66 11.83
N LEU A 50 15.62 6.14 10.61
CA LEU A 50 14.64 5.26 10.02
C LEU A 50 14.81 3.81 10.46
N LYS A 51 13.69 3.13 10.68
CA LYS A 51 13.66 1.68 10.89
C LYS A 51 13.99 0.95 9.60
N LYS A 52 14.11 -0.36 9.67
CA LYS A 52 14.46 -1.21 8.52
C LYS A 52 13.42 -1.11 7.42
N ILE A 53 13.90 -0.94 6.19
CA ILE A 53 13.11 -1.09 4.97
C ILE A 53 13.67 -2.28 4.21
N SER A 54 12.91 -3.36 4.12
CA SER A 54 13.18 -4.48 3.24
C SER A 54 12.48 -4.25 1.90
N GLN A 55 13.06 -4.76 0.82
CA GLN A 55 12.58 -4.47 -0.54
C GLN A 55 12.44 -5.76 -1.34
N GLU A 56 11.40 -5.82 -2.18
CA GLU A 56 11.20 -6.90 -3.13
C GLU A 56 10.83 -6.31 -4.51
N LYS A 57 11.55 -6.75 -5.55
CA LYS A 57 11.17 -6.45 -6.92
C LYS A 57 10.11 -7.44 -7.39
N ARG A 58 8.88 -6.95 -7.64
CA ARG A 58 7.77 -7.82 -8.04
C ARG A 58 6.73 -7.02 -8.84
N ASP A 59 6.34 -7.55 -9.99
CA ASP A 59 5.20 -7.06 -10.75
C ASP A 59 3.90 -7.56 -10.11
N LEU A 60 3.25 -6.69 -9.35
CA LEU A 60 2.03 -7.03 -8.61
C LEU A 60 0.79 -7.21 -9.51
N PHE A 61 0.83 -6.78 -10.77
CA PHE A 61 -0.24 -7.05 -11.73
C PHE A 61 -0.22 -8.51 -12.19
N ARG A 62 0.97 -9.07 -12.39
CA ARG A 62 1.17 -10.44 -12.87
C ARG A 62 1.33 -11.46 -11.76
N ARG A 63 1.94 -11.06 -10.66
CA ARG A 63 2.25 -11.91 -9.51
C ARG A 63 1.91 -11.19 -8.20
N PRO A 64 0.61 -11.02 -7.89
CA PRO A 64 0.21 -10.43 -6.62
C PRO A 64 0.73 -11.27 -5.45
N LEU A 65 0.92 -10.63 -4.29
CA LEU A 65 1.17 -11.38 -3.05
C LEU A 65 -0.05 -12.23 -2.72
N LEU A 66 0.20 -13.50 -2.44
CA LEU A 66 -0.83 -14.45 -2.06
C LEU A 66 -1.26 -14.24 -0.59
N PRO A 67 -2.43 -14.72 -0.17
CA PRO A 67 -2.91 -14.56 1.20
C PRO A 67 -1.90 -15.01 2.26
N ASP A 68 -1.19 -16.13 2.07
CA ASP A 68 -0.19 -16.63 3.01
C ASP A 68 1.03 -15.70 3.14
N GLU A 69 1.39 -14.99 2.07
CA GLU A 69 2.44 -13.98 2.09
C GLU A 69 1.96 -12.71 2.81
N LEU A 70 0.70 -12.31 2.57
CA LEU A 70 0.06 -11.15 3.17
C LEU A 70 -0.19 -11.31 4.67
N ASN A 71 -0.50 -12.52 5.13
CA ASN A 71 -0.84 -12.80 6.54
C ASN A 71 0.32 -12.58 7.53
N LYS A 72 1.51 -12.24 7.03
CA LYS A 72 2.66 -11.84 7.85
C LYS A 72 2.58 -10.37 8.30
N PHE A 73 1.65 -9.60 7.73
CA PHE A 73 1.50 -8.17 7.96
C PHE A 73 0.15 -7.87 8.62
N GLU A 74 0.09 -6.82 9.44
CA GLU A 74 -1.15 -6.34 10.05
C GLU A 74 -1.72 -5.12 9.32
N ALA A 75 -0.87 -4.37 8.64
CA ALA A 75 -1.24 -3.16 7.91
C ALA A 75 -0.52 -3.07 6.56
N ALA A 76 -1.18 -2.43 5.59
CA ALA A 76 -0.60 -2.14 4.30
C ALA A 76 -1.02 -0.77 3.75
N VAL A 77 -0.13 -0.18 2.95
CA VAL A 77 -0.42 0.96 2.08
C VAL A 77 -0.42 0.46 0.64
N ILE A 78 -1.35 0.96 -0.16
CA ILE A 78 -1.45 0.67 -1.59
C ILE A 78 -1.50 1.99 -2.35
N ASP A 79 -0.59 2.18 -3.30
CA ASP A 79 -0.55 3.36 -4.18
C ASP A 79 -0.34 2.92 -5.64
N PRO A 80 -1.34 2.30 -6.28
CA PRO A 80 -1.20 1.74 -7.61
C PRO A 80 -1.31 2.81 -8.69
N PRO A 81 -0.89 2.51 -9.92
CA PRO A 81 -1.17 3.33 -11.09
C PRO A 81 -2.68 3.47 -11.34
N ARG A 82 -3.06 4.30 -12.33
CA ARG A 82 -4.46 4.61 -12.68
C ARG A 82 -5.36 3.40 -12.92
N ALA A 83 -4.80 2.27 -13.35
CA ALA A 83 -5.53 1.02 -13.54
C ALA A 83 -6.07 0.41 -12.23
N GLY A 84 -5.59 0.88 -11.08
CA GLY A 84 -5.88 0.27 -9.78
C GLY A 84 -5.06 -0.98 -9.54
N ALA A 85 -5.49 -1.79 -8.58
CA ALA A 85 -4.75 -2.96 -8.12
C ALA A 85 -5.66 -4.19 -7.96
N GLU A 86 -6.57 -4.44 -8.91
CA GLU A 86 -7.62 -5.48 -8.80
C GLU A 86 -7.06 -6.85 -8.40
N ALA A 87 -5.97 -7.32 -9.04
CA ALA A 87 -5.37 -8.60 -8.72
C ALA A 87 -4.85 -8.66 -7.27
N GLN A 88 -4.15 -7.62 -6.83
CA GLN A 88 -3.60 -7.56 -5.48
C GLN A 88 -4.71 -7.38 -4.42
N VAL A 89 -5.70 -6.55 -4.71
CA VAL A 89 -6.85 -6.30 -3.82
C VAL A 89 -7.68 -7.58 -3.64
N THR A 90 -7.83 -8.39 -4.68
CA THR A 90 -8.49 -9.70 -4.60
C THR A 90 -7.77 -10.64 -3.62
N MET A 91 -6.44 -10.58 -3.56
CA MET A 91 -5.66 -11.36 -2.58
C MET A 91 -5.77 -10.76 -1.19
N LEU A 92 -5.72 -9.43 -1.05
CA LEU A 92 -5.92 -8.73 0.22
C LEU A 92 -7.29 -9.04 0.83
N ALA A 93 -8.32 -9.12 0.02
CA ALA A 93 -9.68 -9.49 0.46
C ALA A 93 -9.72 -10.83 1.19
N LYS A 94 -8.83 -11.76 0.83
CA LYS A 94 -8.69 -13.10 1.41
C LYS A 94 -7.67 -13.18 2.56
N SER A 95 -6.96 -12.08 2.84
CA SER A 95 -5.91 -12.03 3.86
C SER A 95 -6.45 -11.66 5.25
N THR A 96 -5.57 -11.77 6.24
CA THR A 96 -5.82 -11.35 7.62
C THR A 96 -5.35 -9.92 7.93
N ILE A 97 -4.90 -9.16 6.94
CA ILE A 97 -4.52 -7.76 7.11
C ILE A 97 -5.73 -6.98 7.60
N LYS A 98 -5.56 -6.21 8.67
CA LYS A 98 -6.66 -5.49 9.33
C LYS A 98 -6.83 -4.07 8.84
N THR A 99 -5.73 -3.40 8.53
CA THR A 99 -5.74 -1.97 8.21
C THR A 99 -5.11 -1.72 6.86
N LEU A 100 -5.82 -1.03 5.99
CA LEU A 100 -5.35 -0.65 4.66
C LEU A 100 -5.53 0.86 4.46
N ALA A 101 -4.48 1.50 3.94
CA ALA A 101 -4.57 2.83 3.35
C ALA A 101 -4.43 2.68 1.84
N TYR A 102 -5.44 3.08 1.09
CA TYR A 102 -5.45 3.00 -0.37
C TYR A 102 -5.40 4.40 -0.96
N VAL A 103 -4.32 4.71 -1.66
CA VAL A 103 -4.15 5.97 -2.40
C VAL A 103 -4.48 5.72 -3.86
N SER A 104 -5.26 6.60 -4.47
CA SER A 104 -5.69 6.43 -5.87
C SER A 104 -5.78 7.76 -6.61
N CYS A 105 -5.26 7.81 -7.80
CA CYS A 105 -5.44 8.93 -8.72
C CYS A 105 -6.62 8.74 -9.69
N ASN A 106 -7.41 7.67 -9.55
CA ASN A 106 -8.55 7.34 -10.41
C ASN A 106 -9.75 6.87 -9.58
N PRO A 107 -10.81 7.69 -9.44
CA PRO A 107 -11.99 7.32 -8.67
C PRO A 107 -12.71 6.06 -9.17
N VAL A 108 -12.65 5.77 -10.47
CA VAL A 108 -13.34 4.61 -11.06
C VAL A 108 -12.67 3.31 -10.66
N SER A 109 -11.35 3.20 -10.81
CA SER A 109 -10.61 2.01 -10.35
C SER A 109 -10.62 1.88 -8.84
N PHE A 110 -10.58 3.00 -8.10
CA PHE A 110 -10.74 3.01 -6.66
C PHE A 110 -12.08 2.42 -6.23
N ALA A 111 -13.19 2.84 -6.84
CA ALA A 111 -14.53 2.33 -6.50
C ALA A 111 -14.65 0.82 -6.73
N ARG A 112 -14.08 0.30 -7.84
CA ARG A 112 -14.04 -1.13 -8.12
C ARG A 112 -13.26 -1.89 -7.03
N ASP A 113 -12.06 -1.43 -6.72
CA ASP A 113 -11.18 -2.09 -5.74
C ASP A 113 -11.74 -1.98 -4.31
N ALA A 114 -12.32 -0.82 -3.96
CA ALA A 114 -13.00 -0.63 -2.68
C ALA A 114 -14.18 -1.58 -2.51
N LYS A 115 -14.95 -1.83 -3.59
CA LYS A 115 -16.05 -2.79 -3.54
C LYS A 115 -15.55 -4.20 -3.24
N ILE A 116 -14.45 -4.65 -3.83
CA ILE A 116 -13.86 -5.96 -3.56
C ILE A 116 -13.50 -6.09 -2.06
N LEU A 117 -12.90 -5.04 -1.50
CA LEU A 117 -12.54 -5.04 -0.07
C LEU A 117 -13.76 -5.03 0.84
N THR A 118 -14.76 -4.20 0.55
CA THR A 118 -15.96 -4.11 1.38
C THR A 118 -16.82 -5.39 1.31
N ASP A 119 -16.93 -6.02 0.15
CA ASP A 119 -17.59 -7.32 0.00
C ASP A 119 -16.88 -8.43 0.81
N ALA A 120 -15.59 -8.27 1.10
CA ALA A 120 -14.78 -9.19 1.91
C ALA A 120 -14.74 -8.84 3.42
N GLY A 121 -15.55 -7.88 3.85
CA GLY A 121 -15.71 -7.53 5.26
C GLY A 121 -14.82 -6.40 5.77
N TYR A 122 -14.15 -5.67 4.87
CA TYR A 122 -13.55 -4.39 5.27
C TYR A 122 -14.62 -3.31 5.35
N SER A 123 -14.56 -2.48 6.39
CA SER A 123 -15.30 -1.22 6.44
C SER A 123 -14.44 -0.11 5.83
N LEU A 124 -15.04 0.68 4.94
CA LEU A 124 -14.46 1.92 4.46
C LEU A 124 -14.79 3.03 5.46
N GLU A 125 -13.83 3.41 6.28
CA GLU A 125 -14.05 4.35 7.39
C GLU A 125 -14.00 5.81 6.94
N ALA A 126 -13.15 6.11 5.96
CA ALA A 126 -13.00 7.46 5.44
C ALA A 126 -12.52 7.43 3.99
N VAL A 127 -12.96 8.41 3.22
CA VAL A 127 -12.40 8.77 1.91
C VAL A 127 -12.05 10.24 1.94
N THR A 128 -10.77 10.55 1.77
CA THR A 128 -10.27 11.92 1.76
C THR A 128 -9.81 12.29 0.36
N PRO A 129 -10.46 13.24 -0.31
CA PRO A 129 -9.96 13.77 -1.57
C PRO A 129 -8.81 14.74 -1.29
N VAL A 130 -7.76 14.65 -2.12
CA VAL A 130 -6.60 15.56 -2.08
C VAL A 130 -6.44 16.21 -3.44
N ASP A 131 -6.73 17.48 -3.53
CA ASP A 131 -6.58 18.28 -4.75
C ASP A 131 -5.15 18.82 -4.86
N GLN A 132 -4.25 18.01 -5.43
CA GLN A 132 -2.85 18.39 -5.62
C GLN A 132 -2.52 18.82 -7.07
N PHE A 133 -3.46 18.67 -8.01
CA PHE A 133 -3.25 18.95 -9.43
C PHE A 133 -3.97 20.23 -9.84
N ARG A 134 -3.40 21.41 -9.57
CA ARG A 134 -4.00 22.74 -9.68
C ARG A 134 -4.74 23.07 -10.97
N TRP A 135 -4.39 22.46 -12.07
CA TRP A 135 -4.94 22.78 -13.40
C TRP A 135 -5.49 21.55 -14.11
N SER A 136 -5.90 20.53 -13.35
CA SER A 136 -6.38 19.26 -13.86
C SER A 136 -7.66 18.85 -13.11
N TYR A 137 -8.50 18.06 -13.78
CA TYR A 137 -9.65 17.38 -13.14
C TYR A 137 -9.24 16.16 -12.31
N HIS A 138 -7.94 15.87 -12.20
CA HIS A 138 -7.44 14.74 -11.44
C HIS A 138 -7.41 15.07 -9.95
N VAL A 139 -8.00 14.18 -9.17
CA VAL A 139 -8.02 14.24 -7.70
C VAL A 139 -7.41 12.96 -7.17
N GLU A 140 -6.52 13.08 -6.19
CA GLU A 140 -6.10 11.94 -5.39
C GLU A 140 -7.17 11.61 -4.36
N LEU A 141 -7.40 10.32 -4.14
CA LEU A 141 -8.27 9.81 -3.08
C LEU A 141 -7.43 8.99 -2.11
N VAL A 142 -7.68 9.17 -0.83
CA VAL A 142 -7.13 8.31 0.22
C VAL A 142 -8.27 7.62 0.92
N GLY A 143 -8.38 6.30 0.78
CA GLY A 143 -9.34 5.47 1.46
C GLY A 143 -8.72 4.77 2.67
N ALA A 144 -9.36 4.86 3.82
CA ALA A 144 -8.99 4.10 5.02
C ALA A 144 -9.96 2.93 5.20
N PHE A 145 -9.41 1.71 5.22
CA PHE A 145 -10.16 0.47 5.38
C PHE A 145 -9.74 -0.26 6.66
N HIS A 146 -10.70 -0.81 7.35
CA HIS A 146 -10.47 -1.64 8.52
C HIS A 146 -11.31 -2.92 8.47
N LYS A 147 -10.70 -4.04 8.83
CA LYS A 147 -11.36 -5.35 8.97
C LYS A 147 -11.39 -5.73 10.43
N ALA A 148 -12.59 -5.87 11.00
CA ALA A 148 -12.72 -6.33 12.38
C ALA A 148 -12.06 -7.70 12.56
N ALA A 149 -11.52 -7.95 13.75
CA ALA A 149 -11.07 -9.29 14.10
C ALA A 149 -12.27 -10.26 14.04
N ALA A 150 -12.04 -11.40 13.41
CA ALA A 150 -13.04 -12.47 13.38
C ALA A 150 -13.26 -13.04 14.81
#